data_bb6e057421030b0b307f65cfff87a324
#
_entry.id   bb6e057421030b0b307f65cfff87a324
#
_cell.length_a   1.000
_cell.length_b   1.000
_cell.length_c   1.000
_cell.angle_alpha   90.00
_cell.angle_beta   90.00
_cell.angle_gamma   90.00
#
_symmetry.space_group_name_H-M   'P 1'
#
loop_
_entity.id
_entity.type
_entity.pdbx_description
1 polymer ?
#
loop_
_entity_poly.entity_id
_entity_poly.type
_entity_poly.pdbx_seq_one_letter_code
_entity_poly.pdbx_strand_id
1 'polypeptide(L)'
;MHESRVKQFWETRAQDASLTDAEATHQDVWQRWLEIETIKPYLRASDRMIDVGCGSGYATRLLAPLVRETVGVDFSEAMIARAQTAAAGQPGLHFDVGDVLSLDARAHGTFDVALSVRCLINLESWELQQKAIENIASVLEPGGRFIMVEGLADGRRALNVLRKSVGLSEMPAVWHNIDFEEATLLPWLERVFTVADRRHFGVYDFVARIVHPMAVAPEAPVYDSAINRTGAQLALRLQDFGDVSRVLFLVLERRG
;
A
#
# COMPACT_ATOMS: atom_id res chain seq x y z
N MET A 1 20.83 -0.36 -20.07
CA MET A 1 19.40 -0.57 -19.70
C MET A 1 18.82 0.80 -19.39
N HIS A 2 17.72 1.19 -20.02
CA HIS A 2 17.02 2.44 -19.68
C HIS A 2 16.40 2.25 -18.30
N GLU A 3 16.78 3.08 -17.36
CA GLU A 3 16.17 3.09 -16.02
C GLU A 3 14.70 3.52 -16.15
N SER A 4 13.77 2.79 -15.53
CA SER A 4 12.34 3.11 -15.57
C SER A 4 12.10 4.53 -15.06
N ARG A 5 11.23 5.30 -15.75
CA ARG A 5 10.81 6.64 -15.32
C ARG A 5 10.19 6.62 -13.91
N VAL A 6 9.55 5.52 -13.55
CA VAL A 6 8.99 5.31 -12.20
C VAL A 6 10.10 5.20 -11.17
N LYS A 7 11.18 4.45 -11.47
CA LYS A 7 12.33 4.34 -10.57
C LYS A 7 12.98 5.70 -10.34
N GLN A 8 13.25 6.46 -11.41
CA GLN A 8 13.81 7.82 -11.29
C GLN A 8 12.95 8.76 -10.44
N PHE A 9 11.62 8.66 -10.56
CA PHE A 9 10.69 9.43 -9.73
C PHE A 9 10.89 9.12 -8.25
N TRP A 10 10.93 7.85 -7.86
CA TRP A 10 11.10 7.44 -6.47
C TRP A 10 12.50 7.72 -5.92
N GLU A 11 13.56 7.56 -6.73
CA GLU A 11 14.93 7.97 -6.38
C GLU A 11 15.01 9.47 -6.08
N THR A 12 14.46 10.30 -6.96
CA THR A 12 14.43 11.76 -6.77
C THR A 12 13.66 12.14 -5.51
N ARG A 13 12.50 11.49 -5.30
CA ARG A 13 11.66 11.76 -4.14
C ARG A 13 12.32 11.34 -2.82
N ALA A 14 13.07 10.24 -2.83
CA ALA A 14 13.84 9.79 -1.67
C ALA A 14 14.97 10.77 -1.29
N GLN A 15 15.54 11.49 -2.25
CA GLN A 15 16.61 12.46 -2.04
C GLN A 15 16.10 13.82 -1.57
N ASP A 16 14.79 14.08 -1.62
CA ASP A 16 14.20 15.34 -1.15
C ASP A 16 14.26 15.43 0.38
N ALA A 17 15.22 16.21 0.89
CA ALA A 17 15.43 16.43 2.32
C ALA A 17 14.31 17.23 3.00
N SER A 18 13.42 17.88 2.25
CA SER A 18 12.27 18.59 2.80
C SER A 18 11.14 17.65 3.24
N LEU A 19 11.13 16.39 2.74
CA LEU A 19 10.13 15.39 3.05
C LEU A 19 10.56 14.54 4.25
N THR A 20 9.64 14.35 5.19
CA THR A 20 9.79 13.32 6.23
C THR A 20 9.73 11.91 5.60
N ASP A 21 10.16 10.88 6.33
CA ASP A 21 10.06 9.49 5.85
C ASP A 21 8.64 9.10 5.48
N ALA A 22 7.68 9.59 6.25
CA ALA A 22 6.27 9.41 5.97
C ALA A 22 5.85 10.06 4.65
N GLU A 23 6.21 11.31 4.41
CA GLU A 23 5.82 12.10 3.23
C GLU A 23 6.54 11.65 1.96
N ALA A 24 7.74 11.05 2.09
CA ALA A 24 8.50 10.55 0.96
C ALA A 24 7.70 9.53 0.12
N THR A 25 6.82 8.74 0.75
CA THR A 25 5.99 7.73 0.07
C THR A 25 4.54 8.14 -0.08
N HIS A 26 3.95 8.80 0.93
CA HIS A 26 2.53 9.15 0.90
C HIS A 26 2.20 10.36 1.80
N GLN A 27 1.52 11.35 1.23
CA GLN A 27 1.19 12.59 1.96
C GLN A 27 -0.07 12.49 2.83
N ASP A 28 -1.00 11.58 2.53
CA ASP A 28 -2.23 11.43 3.30
C ASP A 28 -1.95 10.59 4.58
N VAL A 29 -1.64 11.30 5.64
CA VAL A 29 -1.25 10.71 6.94
C VAL A 29 -2.35 9.85 7.56
N TRP A 30 -3.62 10.22 7.37
CA TRP A 30 -4.74 9.50 7.95
C TRP A 30 -5.14 8.27 7.15
N GLN A 31 -4.98 8.30 5.84
CA GLN A 31 -5.13 7.09 5.03
C GLN A 31 -4.04 6.07 5.38
N ARG A 32 -2.78 6.51 5.50
CA ARG A 32 -1.68 5.64 5.91
C ARG A 32 -1.91 5.05 7.30
N TRP A 33 -2.35 5.88 8.26
CA TRP A 33 -2.69 5.39 9.60
C TRP A 33 -3.78 4.32 9.53
N LEU A 34 -4.84 4.54 8.76
CA LEU A 34 -5.92 3.58 8.55
C LEU A 34 -5.42 2.25 7.98
N GLU A 35 -4.54 2.30 6.98
CA GLU A 35 -3.94 1.12 6.37
C GLU A 35 -3.13 0.32 7.40
N ILE A 36 -2.25 0.99 8.15
CA ILE A 36 -1.44 0.37 9.20
C ILE A 36 -2.32 -0.27 10.29
N GLU A 37 -3.33 0.44 10.79
CA GLU A 37 -4.24 -0.10 11.80
C GLU A 37 -5.05 -1.30 11.27
N THR A 38 -5.39 -1.30 9.98
CA THR A 38 -6.10 -2.42 9.35
C THR A 38 -5.18 -3.64 9.15
N ILE A 39 -3.88 -3.45 8.91
CA ILE A 39 -2.89 -4.53 8.76
C ILE A 39 -2.61 -5.25 10.10
N LYS A 40 -2.47 -4.50 11.20
CA LYS A 40 -2.02 -5.01 12.50
C LYS A 40 -2.72 -6.30 12.97
N PRO A 41 -4.06 -6.44 12.90
CA PRO A 41 -4.76 -7.64 13.36
C PRO A 41 -4.38 -8.95 12.64
N TYR A 42 -3.76 -8.85 11.48
CA TYR A 42 -3.35 -10.00 10.65
C TYR A 42 -1.89 -10.41 10.86
N LEU A 43 -1.15 -9.73 11.75
CA LEU A 43 0.22 -10.06 12.11
C LEU A 43 0.26 -10.85 13.41
N ARG A 44 1.21 -11.80 13.50
CA ARG A 44 1.42 -12.64 14.67
C ARG A 44 2.87 -12.50 15.16
N ALA A 45 3.09 -12.54 16.46
CA ALA A 45 4.41 -12.41 17.05
C ALA A 45 5.42 -13.50 16.58
N SER A 46 4.93 -14.63 16.05
CA SER A 46 5.76 -15.68 15.46
C SER A 46 6.12 -15.45 13.99
N ASP A 47 5.48 -14.51 13.32
CA ASP A 47 5.64 -14.32 11.88
C ASP A 47 7.04 -13.82 11.51
N ARG A 48 7.54 -14.31 10.39
CA ARG A 48 8.58 -13.70 9.59
C ARG A 48 7.93 -12.95 8.44
N MET A 49 8.10 -11.63 8.39
CA MET A 49 7.42 -10.74 7.47
C MET A 49 8.37 -10.20 6.40
N ILE A 50 7.89 -10.13 5.15
CA ILE A 50 8.51 -9.33 4.10
C ILE A 50 7.57 -8.18 3.70
N ASP A 51 8.11 -6.94 3.63
CA ASP A 51 7.40 -5.77 3.13
C ASP A 51 7.98 -5.40 1.76
N VAL A 52 7.20 -5.64 0.70
CA VAL A 52 7.62 -5.49 -0.69
C VAL A 52 7.21 -4.11 -1.21
N GLY A 53 8.20 -3.34 -1.65
CA GLY A 53 8.01 -1.92 -1.97
C GLY A 53 7.91 -1.08 -0.70
N CYS A 54 8.76 -1.36 0.30
CA CYS A 54 8.72 -0.73 1.63
C CYS A 54 9.01 0.77 1.63
N GLY A 55 9.53 1.33 0.53
CA GLY A 55 9.93 2.73 0.41
C GLY A 55 10.91 3.15 1.50
N SER A 56 10.64 4.27 2.16
CA SER A 56 11.43 4.78 3.31
C SER A 56 11.28 3.96 4.60
N GLY A 57 10.60 2.81 4.57
CA GLY A 57 10.41 1.93 5.71
C GLY A 57 9.49 2.47 6.81
N TYR A 58 8.72 3.53 6.56
CA TYR A 58 7.88 4.14 7.60
C TYR A 58 6.84 3.17 8.17
N ALA A 59 6.03 2.52 7.33
CA ALA A 59 5.04 1.55 7.78
C ALA A 59 5.71 0.28 8.32
N THR A 60 6.76 -0.18 7.64
CA THR A 60 7.55 -1.36 8.02
C THR A 60 8.06 -1.27 9.46
N ARG A 61 8.65 -0.12 9.85
CA ARG A 61 9.15 0.13 11.22
C ARG A 61 8.05 0.11 12.29
N LEU A 62 6.83 0.53 11.95
CA LEU A 62 5.69 0.51 12.88
C LEU A 62 5.08 -0.88 13.02
N LEU A 63 5.21 -1.73 12.02
CA LEU A 63 4.69 -3.10 12.02
C LEU A 63 5.71 -4.13 12.53
N ALA A 64 7.01 -3.89 12.33
CA ALA A 64 8.09 -4.79 12.75
C ALA A 64 8.03 -5.24 14.22
N PRO A 65 7.66 -4.40 15.22
CA PRO A 65 7.54 -4.84 16.60
C PRO A 65 6.44 -5.88 16.86
N LEU A 66 5.54 -6.12 15.90
CA LEU A 66 4.41 -7.05 16.02
C LEU A 66 4.74 -8.46 15.53
N VAL A 67 5.91 -8.66 14.94
CA VAL A 67 6.35 -9.92 14.34
C VAL A 67 7.75 -10.30 14.85
N ARG A 68 8.19 -11.54 14.56
CA ARG A 68 9.50 -12.03 14.99
C ARG A 68 10.66 -11.38 14.25
N GLU A 69 10.50 -11.21 12.94
CA GLU A 69 11.53 -10.69 12.02
C GLU A 69 10.86 -10.00 10.84
N THR A 70 11.47 -8.94 10.35
CA THR A 70 10.98 -8.18 9.20
C THR A 70 12.12 -7.92 8.22
N VAL A 71 11.85 -8.17 6.94
CA VAL A 71 12.70 -7.74 5.82
C VAL A 71 11.89 -6.77 4.96
N GLY A 72 12.33 -5.53 4.82
CA GLY A 72 11.79 -4.58 3.86
C GLY A 72 12.62 -4.58 2.58
N VAL A 73 11.98 -4.66 1.42
CA VAL A 73 12.67 -4.57 0.13
C VAL A 73 12.07 -3.45 -0.72
N ASP A 74 12.93 -2.68 -1.39
CA ASP A 74 12.53 -1.65 -2.36
C ASP A 74 13.59 -1.57 -3.47
N PHE A 75 13.15 -1.26 -4.68
CA PHE A 75 14.06 -1.15 -5.84
C PHE A 75 14.87 0.15 -5.84
N SER A 76 14.49 1.14 -5.03
CA SER A 76 15.17 2.43 -4.87
C SER A 76 16.25 2.34 -3.80
N GLU A 77 17.51 2.51 -4.21
CA GLU A 77 18.65 2.55 -3.28
C GLU A 77 18.53 3.71 -2.29
N ALA A 78 18.03 4.87 -2.75
CA ALA A 78 17.86 6.04 -1.91
C ALA A 78 16.73 5.84 -0.87
N MET A 79 15.64 5.15 -1.21
CA MET A 79 14.59 4.78 -0.25
C MET A 79 15.15 3.84 0.82
N ILE A 80 15.89 2.80 0.43
CA ILE A 80 16.51 1.85 1.36
C ILE A 80 17.52 2.54 2.27
N ALA A 81 18.34 3.46 1.77
CA ALA A 81 19.27 4.22 2.62
C ALA A 81 18.53 5.05 3.69
N ARG A 82 17.39 5.68 3.35
CA ARG A 82 16.52 6.35 4.32
C ARG A 82 15.95 5.35 5.34
N ALA A 83 15.42 4.23 4.88
CA ALA A 83 14.83 3.20 5.73
C ALA A 83 15.85 2.64 6.75
N GLN A 84 17.05 2.31 6.28
CA GLN A 84 18.14 1.82 7.14
C GLN A 84 18.56 2.87 8.19
N THR A 85 18.68 4.15 7.79
CA THR A 85 19.00 5.25 8.70
C THR A 85 17.93 5.40 9.78
N ALA A 86 16.66 5.38 9.39
CA ALA A 86 15.53 5.57 10.30
C ALA A 86 15.26 4.37 11.21
N ALA A 87 15.72 3.17 10.83
CA ALA A 87 15.59 1.92 11.61
C ALA A 87 16.81 1.63 12.49
N ALA A 88 17.80 2.51 12.54
CA ALA A 88 19.05 2.25 13.26
C ALA A 88 18.80 1.80 14.71
N GLY A 89 19.27 0.58 15.04
CA GLY A 89 19.12 -0.02 16.37
C GLY A 89 17.79 -0.74 16.62
N GLN A 90 16.88 -0.85 15.64
CA GLN A 90 15.65 -1.65 15.79
C GLN A 90 15.96 -3.14 15.53
N PRO A 91 15.84 -4.01 16.54
CA PRO A 91 16.21 -5.42 16.39
C PRO A 91 15.19 -6.16 15.50
N GLY A 92 15.69 -7.18 14.74
CA GLY A 92 14.84 -8.02 13.89
C GLY A 92 14.28 -7.33 12.66
N LEU A 93 14.76 -6.10 12.32
CA LEU A 93 14.35 -5.35 11.14
C LEU A 93 15.54 -5.12 10.21
N HIS A 94 15.40 -5.54 8.96
CA HIS A 94 16.39 -5.40 7.90
C HIS A 94 15.79 -4.75 6.67
N PHE A 95 16.60 -4.00 5.91
CA PHE A 95 16.20 -3.37 4.65
C PHE A 95 17.23 -3.65 3.58
N ASP A 96 16.77 -4.16 2.44
CA ASP A 96 17.60 -4.54 1.31
C ASP A 96 17.08 -3.92 0.00
N VAL A 97 18.00 -3.58 -0.90
CA VAL A 97 17.63 -3.21 -2.28
C VAL A 97 17.17 -4.46 -3.00
N GLY A 98 15.93 -4.43 -3.53
CA GLY A 98 15.37 -5.57 -4.24
C GLY A 98 14.20 -5.17 -5.12
N ASP A 99 14.06 -5.86 -6.26
CA ASP A 99 12.98 -5.65 -7.21
C ASP A 99 11.95 -6.78 -7.09
N VAL A 100 10.68 -6.43 -6.90
CA VAL A 100 9.57 -7.40 -6.82
C VAL A 100 9.50 -8.31 -8.05
N LEU A 101 9.92 -7.82 -9.22
CA LEU A 101 9.95 -8.60 -10.46
C LEU A 101 11.03 -9.69 -10.49
N SER A 102 11.99 -9.63 -9.58
CA SER A 102 13.04 -10.64 -9.39
C SER A 102 13.10 -11.20 -7.96
N LEU A 103 12.06 -10.97 -7.16
CA LEU A 103 11.96 -11.49 -5.80
C LEU A 103 11.99 -13.03 -5.83
N ASP A 104 12.90 -13.62 -5.04
CA ASP A 104 13.15 -15.07 -5.01
C ASP A 104 13.48 -15.50 -3.57
N ALA A 105 12.93 -16.63 -3.15
CA ALA A 105 13.19 -17.26 -1.84
C ALA A 105 14.67 -17.63 -1.62
N ARG A 106 15.47 -17.75 -2.68
CA ARG A 106 16.92 -18.01 -2.56
C ARG A 106 17.68 -16.85 -1.93
N ALA A 107 17.21 -15.62 -2.15
CA ALA A 107 17.87 -14.42 -1.62
C ALA A 107 17.50 -14.17 -0.16
N HIS A 108 16.24 -14.36 0.21
CA HIS A 108 15.70 -13.95 1.50
C HIS A 108 15.08 -15.08 2.33
N GLY A 109 15.01 -16.32 1.82
CA GLY A 109 14.26 -17.41 2.44
C GLY A 109 12.76 -17.25 2.22
N THR A 110 11.97 -17.99 3.00
CA THR A 110 10.50 -17.96 2.96
C THR A 110 9.91 -17.17 4.14
N PHE A 111 8.66 -16.73 4.00
CA PHE A 111 8.00 -15.85 4.95
C PHE A 111 6.61 -16.39 5.32
N ASP A 112 6.18 -16.11 6.56
CA ASP A 112 4.83 -16.39 7.04
C ASP A 112 3.83 -15.36 6.52
N VAL A 113 4.30 -14.11 6.30
CA VAL A 113 3.49 -13.01 5.78
C VAL A 113 4.29 -12.11 4.83
N ALA A 114 3.69 -11.79 3.69
CA ALA A 114 4.15 -10.75 2.78
C ALA A 114 3.20 -9.57 2.85
N LEU A 115 3.75 -8.36 2.77
CA LEU A 115 3.01 -7.10 2.72
C LEU A 115 3.37 -6.37 1.42
N SER A 116 2.38 -5.74 0.78
CA SER A 116 2.57 -4.77 -0.29
C SER A 116 1.56 -3.65 -0.14
N VAL A 117 2.04 -2.42 -0.02
CA VAL A 117 1.20 -1.22 0.11
C VAL A 117 1.54 -0.23 -1.00
N ARG A 118 0.67 -0.14 -2.00
CA ARG A 118 0.83 0.75 -3.17
C ARG A 118 2.17 0.58 -3.90
N CYS A 119 2.66 -0.62 -3.94
CA CYS A 119 3.84 -1.01 -4.69
C CYS A 119 3.46 -1.50 -6.09
N LEU A 120 2.50 -2.42 -6.16
CA LEU A 120 2.15 -3.11 -7.40
C LEU A 120 1.51 -2.19 -8.45
N ILE A 121 0.77 -1.16 -8.02
CA ILE A 121 0.22 -0.14 -8.93
C ILE A 121 1.30 0.67 -9.66
N ASN A 122 2.56 0.66 -9.19
CA ASN A 122 3.68 1.34 -9.84
C ASN A 122 4.33 0.52 -10.97
N LEU A 123 3.88 -0.71 -11.18
CA LEU A 123 4.34 -1.56 -12.29
C LEU A 123 3.64 -1.16 -13.59
N GLU A 124 4.39 -1.15 -14.69
CA GLU A 124 4.00 -0.51 -15.94
C GLU A 124 2.99 -1.30 -16.79
N SER A 125 2.58 -2.50 -16.34
CA SER A 125 1.53 -3.28 -17.01
C SER A 125 0.89 -4.32 -16.08
N TRP A 126 -0.29 -4.81 -16.47
CA TRP A 126 -0.98 -5.89 -15.79
C TRP A 126 -0.15 -7.17 -15.73
N GLU A 127 0.59 -7.51 -16.80
CA GLU A 127 1.45 -8.69 -16.86
C GLU A 127 2.60 -8.59 -15.85
N LEU A 128 3.17 -7.40 -15.65
CA LEU A 128 4.18 -7.17 -14.63
C LEU A 128 3.60 -7.25 -13.22
N GLN A 129 2.38 -6.75 -13.02
CA GLN A 129 1.67 -6.88 -11.75
C GLN A 129 1.40 -8.36 -11.42
N GLN A 130 0.94 -9.15 -12.39
CA GLN A 130 0.78 -10.60 -12.25
C GLN A 130 2.08 -11.28 -11.86
N LYS A 131 3.17 -10.97 -12.58
CA LYS A 131 4.51 -11.53 -12.31
C LYS A 131 4.98 -11.21 -10.90
N ALA A 132 4.79 -9.96 -10.45
CA ALA A 132 5.14 -9.54 -9.10
C ALA A 132 4.36 -10.31 -8.03
N ILE A 133 3.05 -10.50 -8.22
CA ILE A 133 2.19 -11.26 -7.31
C ILE A 133 2.62 -12.75 -7.26
N GLU A 134 2.97 -13.35 -8.41
CA GLU A 134 3.52 -14.71 -8.47
C GLU A 134 4.86 -14.83 -7.72
N ASN A 135 5.75 -13.84 -7.87
CA ASN A 135 7.00 -13.79 -7.14
C ASN A 135 6.77 -13.66 -5.62
N ILE A 136 5.83 -12.79 -5.18
CA ILE A 136 5.42 -12.69 -3.78
C ILE A 136 4.89 -14.03 -3.27
N ALA A 137 4.05 -14.72 -4.04
CA ALA A 137 3.55 -16.04 -3.68
C ALA A 137 4.69 -17.06 -3.52
N SER A 138 5.73 -16.98 -4.36
CA SER A 138 6.86 -17.92 -4.33
C SER A 138 7.71 -17.83 -3.07
N VAL A 139 7.74 -16.68 -2.41
CA VAL A 139 8.49 -16.45 -1.16
C VAL A 139 7.65 -16.66 0.10
N LEU A 140 6.36 -16.96 -0.02
CA LEU A 140 5.52 -17.32 1.12
C LEU A 140 5.61 -18.81 1.42
N GLU A 141 5.52 -19.19 2.69
CA GLU A 141 5.29 -20.57 3.10
C GLU A 141 3.91 -21.05 2.61
N PRO A 142 3.69 -22.37 2.44
CA PRO A 142 2.35 -22.92 2.24
C PRO A 142 1.41 -22.47 3.36
N GLY A 143 0.24 -21.90 3.02
CA GLY A 143 -0.67 -21.27 3.98
C GLY A 143 -0.20 -19.92 4.53
N GLY A 144 0.92 -19.40 4.03
CA GLY A 144 1.38 -18.03 4.32
C GLY A 144 0.44 -16.98 3.76
N ARG A 145 0.45 -15.79 4.35
CA ARG A 145 -0.50 -14.71 4.05
C ARG A 145 0.16 -13.62 3.22
N PHE A 146 -0.54 -13.17 2.19
CA PHE A 146 -0.20 -11.94 1.48
C PHE A 146 -1.23 -10.87 1.83
N ILE A 147 -0.79 -9.80 2.49
CA ILE A 147 -1.60 -8.61 2.78
C ILE A 147 -1.32 -7.59 1.69
N MET A 148 -2.31 -7.34 0.85
CA MET A 148 -2.23 -6.47 -0.32
C MET A 148 -3.11 -5.24 -0.10
N VAL A 149 -2.53 -4.04 -0.20
CA VAL A 149 -3.23 -2.75 -0.08
C VAL A 149 -2.91 -1.91 -1.30
N GLU A 150 -3.81 -1.86 -2.28
CA GLU A 150 -3.51 -1.29 -3.59
C GLU A 150 -4.63 -0.39 -4.12
N GLY A 151 -4.29 0.45 -5.10
CA GLY A 151 -5.22 1.38 -5.72
C GLY A 151 -6.25 0.72 -6.63
N LEU A 152 -7.52 1.20 -6.59
CA LEU A 152 -8.63 0.79 -7.45
C LEU A 152 -9.02 1.88 -8.44
N ALA A 153 -9.04 1.54 -9.73
CA ALA A 153 -9.48 2.41 -10.80
C ALA A 153 -10.99 2.60 -10.83
N ASP A 154 -11.75 1.52 -10.64
CA ASP A 154 -13.22 1.54 -10.57
C ASP A 154 -13.72 2.37 -9.39
N GLY A 155 -13.19 2.21 -8.20
CA GLY A 155 -13.53 3.03 -7.04
C GLY A 155 -13.20 4.52 -7.25
N ARG A 156 -12.07 4.85 -7.90
CA ARG A 156 -11.75 6.24 -8.24
C ARG A 156 -12.73 6.83 -9.25
N ARG A 157 -13.18 6.05 -10.24
CA ARG A 157 -14.20 6.51 -11.19
C ARG A 157 -15.55 6.76 -10.51
N ALA A 158 -15.99 5.84 -9.65
CA ALA A 158 -17.23 5.98 -8.89
C ALA A 158 -17.19 7.21 -7.97
N LEU A 159 -16.07 7.40 -7.26
CA LEU A 159 -15.85 8.59 -6.43
C LEU A 159 -15.92 9.88 -7.25
N ASN A 160 -15.35 9.91 -8.47
CA ASN A 160 -15.40 11.06 -9.36
C ASN A 160 -16.82 11.39 -9.84
N VAL A 161 -17.68 10.39 -10.05
CA VAL A 161 -19.11 10.62 -10.32
C VAL A 161 -19.77 11.36 -9.17
N LEU A 162 -19.53 10.94 -7.92
CA LEU A 162 -20.05 11.64 -6.74
C LEU A 162 -19.49 13.06 -6.62
N ARG A 163 -18.17 13.23 -6.82
CA ARG A 163 -17.53 14.55 -6.76
C ARG A 163 -18.18 15.54 -7.74
N LYS A 164 -18.40 15.13 -8.98
CA LYS A 164 -19.09 15.95 -9.99
C LYS A 164 -20.51 16.32 -9.57
N SER A 165 -21.26 15.37 -9.01
CA SER A 165 -22.65 15.62 -8.60
C SER A 165 -22.79 16.68 -7.50
N VAL A 166 -21.73 16.91 -6.73
CA VAL A 166 -21.67 17.95 -5.67
C VAL A 166 -20.79 19.15 -6.04
N GLY A 167 -20.44 19.30 -7.33
CA GLY A 167 -19.68 20.47 -7.83
C GLY A 167 -18.18 20.43 -7.56
N LEU A 168 -17.62 19.31 -7.12
CA LEU A 168 -16.18 19.15 -6.92
C LEU A 168 -15.47 18.72 -8.21
N SER A 169 -14.23 19.17 -8.41
CA SER A 169 -13.37 18.72 -9.51
C SER A 169 -13.03 17.24 -9.40
N GLU A 170 -12.83 16.56 -10.53
CA GLU A 170 -12.35 15.18 -10.56
C GLU A 170 -10.95 15.06 -9.95
N MET A 171 -10.70 13.90 -9.35
CA MET A 171 -9.39 13.46 -8.94
C MET A 171 -8.72 12.76 -10.13
N PRO A 172 -7.61 13.30 -10.66
CA PRO A 172 -6.92 12.68 -11.78
C PRO A 172 -6.30 11.35 -11.40
N ALA A 173 -6.05 10.50 -12.40
CA ALA A 173 -5.17 9.35 -12.24
C ALA A 173 -3.74 9.83 -11.97
N VAL A 174 -3.02 9.13 -11.12
CA VAL A 174 -1.60 9.38 -10.88
C VAL A 174 -0.82 8.77 -12.04
N TRP A 175 0.05 9.55 -12.69
CA TRP A 175 0.70 9.18 -13.95
C TRP A 175 1.58 7.91 -13.88
N HIS A 176 2.10 7.58 -12.71
CA HIS A 176 2.94 6.40 -12.48
C HIS A 176 2.17 5.21 -11.92
N ASN A 177 0.85 5.33 -11.74
CA ASN A 177 0.03 4.24 -11.23
C ASN A 177 -0.80 3.60 -12.33
N ILE A 178 -0.78 2.28 -12.37
CA ILE A 178 -1.78 1.46 -13.04
C ILE A 178 -2.64 0.83 -11.94
N ASP A 179 -3.71 1.54 -11.56
CA ASP A 179 -4.66 1.08 -10.56
C ASP A 179 -5.36 -0.19 -11.02
N PHE A 180 -5.67 -1.09 -10.10
CA PHE A 180 -6.37 -2.34 -10.39
C PHE A 180 -7.86 -2.11 -10.71
N GLU A 181 -8.40 -3.01 -11.54
CA GLU A 181 -9.83 -3.23 -11.70
C GLU A 181 -10.21 -4.46 -10.88
N GLU A 182 -11.07 -4.30 -9.88
CA GLU A 182 -11.39 -5.38 -8.94
C GLU A 182 -11.98 -6.61 -9.64
N ALA A 183 -12.83 -6.39 -10.64
CA ALA A 183 -13.44 -7.45 -11.43
C ALA A 183 -12.44 -8.29 -12.25
N THR A 184 -11.24 -7.74 -12.56
CA THR A 184 -10.15 -8.45 -13.23
C THR A 184 -9.20 -9.08 -12.22
N LEU A 185 -8.91 -8.35 -11.14
CA LEU A 185 -7.94 -8.75 -10.13
C LEU A 185 -8.38 -9.98 -9.34
N LEU A 186 -9.59 -9.98 -8.79
CA LEU A 186 -10.04 -11.03 -7.88
C LEU A 186 -10.08 -12.43 -8.53
N PRO A 187 -10.67 -12.64 -9.73
CA PRO A 187 -10.67 -13.95 -10.37
C PRO A 187 -9.26 -14.45 -10.72
N TRP A 188 -8.33 -13.53 -10.96
CA TRP A 188 -6.94 -13.90 -11.23
C TRP A 188 -6.21 -14.31 -9.95
N LEU A 189 -6.39 -13.57 -8.85
CA LEU A 189 -5.81 -13.89 -7.53
C LEU A 189 -6.27 -15.26 -7.02
N GLU A 190 -7.52 -15.63 -7.25
CA GLU A 190 -8.08 -16.92 -6.85
C GLU A 190 -7.41 -18.14 -7.51
N ARG A 191 -6.60 -17.94 -8.54
CA ARG A 191 -5.75 -18.99 -9.14
C ARG A 191 -4.56 -19.37 -8.26
N VAL A 192 -4.07 -18.45 -7.45
CA VAL A 192 -2.84 -18.59 -6.65
C VAL A 192 -3.17 -18.59 -5.15
N PHE A 193 -4.19 -17.84 -4.75
CA PHE A 193 -4.54 -17.61 -3.36
C PHE A 193 -6.00 -17.99 -3.06
N THR A 194 -6.31 -18.09 -1.78
CA THR A 194 -7.67 -18.01 -1.25
C THR A 194 -7.86 -16.63 -0.62
N VAL A 195 -8.92 -15.92 -0.98
CA VAL A 195 -9.24 -14.61 -0.36
C VAL A 195 -9.80 -14.87 1.04
N ALA A 196 -9.03 -14.55 2.07
CA ALA A 196 -9.41 -14.75 3.48
C ALA A 196 -10.17 -13.54 4.04
N ASP A 197 -9.79 -12.32 3.64
CA ASP A 197 -10.55 -11.10 3.98
C ASP A 197 -10.42 -10.07 2.85
N ARG A 198 -11.48 -9.25 2.72
CA ARG A 198 -11.55 -8.15 1.74
C ARG A 198 -12.23 -6.95 2.38
N ARG A 199 -11.58 -5.79 2.28
CA ARG A 199 -12.11 -4.51 2.76
C ARG A 199 -11.85 -3.40 1.76
N HIS A 200 -12.72 -2.41 1.79
CA HIS A 200 -12.58 -1.17 1.07
C HIS A 200 -12.50 0.00 2.07
N PHE A 201 -11.93 1.12 1.66
CA PHE A 201 -11.84 2.30 2.52
C PHE A 201 -12.82 3.41 2.08
N GLY A 202 -13.99 3.02 1.55
CA GLY A 202 -14.99 3.93 1.01
C GLY A 202 -15.51 4.94 2.02
N VAL A 203 -15.67 4.56 3.29
CA VAL A 203 -16.01 5.51 4.37
C VAL A 203 -14.97 6.61 4.47
N TYR A 204 -13.67 6.24 4.46
CA TYR A 204 -12.58 7.23 4.49
C TYR A 204 -12.59 8.10 3.25
N ASP A 205 -12.69 7.50 2.07
CA ASP A 205 -12.68 8.25 0.80
C ASP A 205 -13.88 9.20 0.70
N PHE A 206 -15.07 8.77 1.13
CA PHE A 206 -16.24 9.65 1.17
C PHE A 206 -16.00 10.86 2.08
N VAL A 207 -15.52 10.65 3.31
CA VAL A 207 -15.26 11.74 4.25
C VAL A 207 -14.12 12.64 3.76
N ALA A 208 -12.99 12.06 3.39
CA ALA A 208 -11.78 12.82 3.06
C ALA A 208 -11.82 13.46 1.66
N ARG A 209 -12.61 12.92 0.72
CA ARG A 209 -12.63 13.35 -0.69
C ARG A 209 -13.94 14.01 -1.13
N ILE A 210 -15.01 13.92 -0.34
CA ILE A 210 -16.29 14.59 -0.58
C ILE A 210 -16.58 15.57 0.55
N VAL A 211 -16.76 15.07 1.77
CA VAL A 211 -17.20 15.90 2.92
C VAL A 211 -16.17 16.97 3.24
N HIS A 212 -14.88 16.59 3.36
CA HIS A 212 -13.83 17.53 3.73
C HIS A 212 -13.69 18.71 2.72
N PRO A 213 -13.53 18.47 1.40
CA PRO A 213 -13.46 19.58 0.44
C PRO A 213 -14.69 20.49 0.46
N MET A 214 -15.90 19.94 0.66
CA MET A 214 -17.12 20.74 0.75
C MET A 214 -17.17 21.57 2.03
N ALA A 215 -16.69 21.02 3.16
CA ALA A 215 -16.73 21.68 4.46
C ALA A 215 -15.76 22.85 4.59
N VAL A 216 -14.65 22.83 3.84
CA VAL A 216 -13.60 23.86 3.92
C VAL A 216 -13.62 24.84 2.76
N ALA A 217 -14.48 24.63 1.74
CA ALA A 217 -14.57 25.51 0.59
C ALA A 217 -14.79 26.98 1.02
N PRO A 218 -14.12 27.97 0.39
CA PRO A 218 -13.29 27.88 -0.83
C PRO A 218 -11.84 27.41 -0.60
N GLU A 219 -11.44 27.14 0.65
CA GLU A 219 -10.09 26.71 0.98
C GLU A 219 -9.81 25.31 0.43
N ALA A 220 -8.53 25.00 0.18
CA ALA A 220 -8.12 23.67 -0.21
C ALA A 220 -8.09 22.72 1.01
N PRO A 221 -8.57 21.46 0.88
CA PRO A 221 -8.49 20.49 1.96
C PRO A 221 -7.03 20.09 2.23
N VAL A 222 -6.67 19.93 3.51
CA VAL A 222 -5.35 19.48 3.93
C VAL A 222 -5.42 18.03 4.43
N TYR A 223 -4.38 17.22 4.17
CA TYR A 223 -4.39 15.82 4.55
C TYR A 223 -4.40 15.64 6.07
N ASP A 224 -3.56 16.35 6.81
CA ASP A 224 -3.56 16.32 8.27
C ASP A 224 -4.64 17.24 8.84
N SER A 225 -5.85 16.72 8.93
CA SER A 225 -7.02 17.43 9.44
C SER A 225 -7.84 16.58 10.42
N ALA A 226 -8.59 17.26 11.29
CA ALA A 226 -9.52 16.59 12.20
C ALA A 226 -10.63 15.84 11.44
N ILE A 227 -11.06 16.34 10.28
CA ILE A 227 -12.07 15.69 9.44
C ILE A 227 -11.54 14.37 8.90
N ASN A 228 -10.33 14.36 8.32
CA ASN A 228 -9.71 13.14 7.79
C ASN A 228 -9.41 12.14 8.91
N ARG A 229 -8.94 12.61 10.08
CA ARG A 229 -8.77 11.76 11.26
C ARG A 229 -10.06 11.07 11.66
N THR A 230 -11.15 11.83 11.73
CA THR A 230 -12.47 11.27 12.06
C THR A 230 -12.91 10.25 11.01
N GLY A 231 -12.73 10.55 9.72
CA GLY A 231 -13.01 9.63 8.62
C GLY A 231 -12.25 8.30 8.75
N ALA A 232 -10.96 8.36 9.06
CA ALA A 232 -10.13 7.17 9.26
C ALA A 232 -10.59 6.34 10.48
N GLN A 233 -10.93 6.99 11.59
CA GLN A 233 -11.46 6.31 12.79
C GLN A 233 -12.83 5.66 12.54
N LEU A 234 -13.69 6.29 11.75
CA LEU A 234 -14.98 5.73 11.35
C LEU A 234 -14.78 4.52 10.41
N ALA A 235 -13.87 4.61 9.43
CA ALA A 235 -13.60 3.53 8.49
C ALA A 235 -13.11 2.23 9.15
N LEU A 236 -12.45 2.31 10.30
CA LEU A 236 -12.07 1.12 11.09
C LEU A 236 -13.25 0.41 11.76
N ARG A 237 -14.39 1.09 11.93
CA ARG A 237 -15.50 0.62 12.78
C ARG A 237 -16.80 0.39 12.03
N LEU A 238 -16.99 1.07 10.92
CA LEU A 238 -18.21 0.99 10.13
C LEU A 238 -18.02 0.00 8.98
N GLN A 239 -19.11 -0.68 8.63
CA GLN A 239 -19.16 -1.45 7.40
C GLN A 239 -18.99 -0.50 6.22
N ASP A 240 -18.19 -0.91 5.27
CA ASP A 240 -17.78 -0.10 4.13
C ASP A 240 -18.92 0.20 3.16
N PHE A 241 -18.82 1.35 2.46
CA PHE A 241 -19.69 1.71 1.34
C PHE A 241 -19.29 1.03 0.02
N GLY A 242 -18.17 0.31 -0.02
CA GLY A 242 -17.69 -0.52 -1.14
C GLY A 242 -17.31 0.27 -2.38
N ASP A 243 -18.28 0.71 -3.13
CA ASP A 243 -18.14 1.18 -4.52
C ASP A 243 -17.30 2.45 -4.72
N VAL A 244 -17.09 3.27 -3.68
CA VAL A 244 -16.37 4.54 -3.79
C VAL A 244 -14.94 4.51 -3.23
N SER A 245 -14.45 3.33 -2.88
CA SER A 245 -13.11 3.17 -2.35
C SER A 245 -12.05 3.18 -3.44
N ARG A 246 -11.08 4.09 -3.33
CA ARG A 246 -9.89 4.10 -4.20
C ARG A 246 -8.82 3.10 -3.79
N VAL A 247 -9.03 2.40 -2.68
CA VAL A 247 -8.06 1.45 -2.14
C VAL A 247 -8.77 0.17 -1.74
N LEU A 248 -8.20 -0.95 -2.18
CA LEU A 248 -8.59 -2.30 -1.83
C LEU A 248 -7.57 -2.87 -0.85
N PHE A 249 -8.08 -3.42 0.25
CA PHE A 249 -7.33 -4.21 1.21
C PHE A 249 -7.73 -5.67 1.09
N LEU A 250 -6.75 -6.55 0.90
CA LEU A 250 -6.95 -7.99 0.80
C LEU A 250 -6.02 -8.73 1.76
N VAL A 251 -6.54 -9.78 2.39
CA VAL A 251 -5.74 -10.82 3.00
C VAL A 251 -5.91 -12.09 2.17
N LEU A 252 -4.82 -12.56 1.62
CA LEU A 252 -4.75 -13.66 0.68
C LEU A 252 -3.92 -14.79 1.31
N GLU A 253 -4.46 -16.01 1.38
CA GLU A 253 -3.74 -17.20 1.86
C GLU A 253 -3.19 -17.97 0.67
N ARG A 254 -1.87 -18.23 0.67
CA ARG A 254 -1.23 -19.04 -0.37
C ARG A 254 -1.79 -20.45 -0.35
N ARG A 255 -2.27 -20.90 -1.50
CA ARG A 255 -2.65 -22.30 -1.69
C ARG A 255 -1.41 -23.21 -1.62
N GLY A 256 -1.58 -24.38 -1.01
CA GLY A 256 -0.53 -25.39 -0.88
C GLY A 256 -0.16 -26.07 -2.21
#